data_5a5af87cd407b5af62f4f113ec931cb0
#
_entry.id   5a5af87cd407b5af62f4f113ec931cb0
#
_cell.length_a   1.000
_cell.length_b   1.000
_cell.length_c   1.000
_cell.angle_alpha   90.00
_cell.angle_beta   90.00
_cell.angle_gamma   90.00
#
_symmetry.space_group_name_H-M   'P 1'
#
loop_
_entity.id
_entity.type
_entity.pdbx_description
1 polymer ?
#
loop_
_entity_poly.entity_id
_entity_poly.type
_entity_poly.pdbx_seq_one_letter_code
_entity_poly.pdbx_strand_id
1 'polypeptide(L)'
;MLKRDFPSSFVNLSRWQQAWQEAAQGKLIKLALAPEREGVSEFIQEATKQGVTIALGHSNATYEEAMAAVEAGASVWVHVYNGMRGFTHREPGMVGAAFDSPETIGELIADGHHAVPAACKVLIKQKTPQGVALITDCMSAGGRPDGDYILGELPVIVENGTARLKEGGNLAGSILQLKDGVKHVVDWGLVTVAQALQMATSVPAKSVGLENTCGSLKAGLPADFIVLDDSLDLQATYVDGRKGWEK
;
A
#
# COMPACT_ATOMS: atom_id res chain seq x y z
N MET A 1 10.98 -15.50 -4.17
CA MET A 1 9.50 -15.66 -4.19
C MET A 1 9.19 -16.98 -3.51
N LEU A 2 8.75 -16.94 -2.26
CA LEU A 2 8.41 -18.13 -1.48
C LEU A 2 7.28 -18.87 -2.21
N LYS A 3 7.57 -20.04 -2.74
CA LYS A 3 6.55 -21.03 -3.12
C LYS A 3 5.91 -21.57 -1.82
N ARG A 4 5.10 -20.78 -1.17
CA ARG A 4 4.07 -21.33 -0.30
C ARG A 4 2.95 -21.78 -1.22
N ASP A 5 2.41 -22.97 -0.96
CA ASP A 5 1.27 -23.55 -1.66
C ASP A 5 0.02 -22.67 -1.50
N PHE A 6 0.04 -21.50 -2.17
CA PHE A 6 -1.21 -20.80 -2.44
C PHE A 6 -1.97 -21.70 -3.42
N PRO A 7 -3.24 -21.99 -3.17
CA PRO A 7 -4.04 -22.81 -4.06
C PRO A 7 -3.92 -22.24 -5.47
N SER A 8 -3.63 -23.09 -6.44
CA SER A 8 -3.48 -22.73 -7.85
C SER A 8 -4.78 -22.22 -8.47
N SER A 9 -5.92 -22.42 -7.80
CA SER A 9 -7.22 -21.88 -8.16
C SER A 9 -7.95 -21.43 -6.89
N PHE A 10 -8.74 -20.39 -7.02
CA PHE A 10 -9.62 -19.88 -5.97
C PHE A 10 -10.96 -20.64 -5.90
N VAL A 11 -11.08 -21.76 -6.54
CA VAL A 11 -12.23 -22.68 -6.44
C VAL A 11 -12.28 -23.27 -5.02
N ASN A 12 -13.33 -22.96 -4.25
CA ASN A 12 -13.59 -23.23 -2.83
C ASN A 12 -13.14 -22.17 -1.80
N LEU A 13 -13.04 -20.93 -2.21
CA LEU A 13 -12.49 -19.85 -1.36
C LEU A 13 -13.40 -19.35 -0.25
N SER A 14 -14.70 -19.53 -0.31
CA SER A 14 -15.57 -19.27 0.86
C SER A 14 -15.06 -20.01 2.11
N ARG A 15 -14.53 -21.22 1.94
CA ARG A 15 -13.95 -22.01 3.03
C ARG A 15 -12.60 -21.45 3.53
N TRP A 16 -11.75 -20.94 2.62
CA TRP A 16 -10.46 -20.35 3.01
C TRP A 16 -10.64 -19.01 3.71
N GLN A 17 -11.51 -18.15 3.19
CA GLN A 17 -11.79 -16.85 3.80
C GLN A 17 -12.38 -17.02 5.20
N GLN A 18 -13.30 -17.96 5.38
CA GLN A 18 -13.86 -18.27 6.70
C GLN A 18 -12.76 -18.74 7.67
N ALA A 19 -11.88 -19.66 7.24
CA ALA A 19 -10.76 -20.13 8.05
C ALA A 19 -9.77 -19.01 8.41
N TRP A 20 -9.50 -18.09 7.48
CA TRP A 20 -8.65 -16.93 7.74
C TRP A 20 -9.29 -15.93 8.69
N GLN A 21 -10.59 -15.65 8.56
CA GLN A 21 -11.31 -14.79 9.49
C GLN A 21 -11.39 -15.40 10.89
N GLU A 22 -11.63 -16.71 11.00
CA GLU A 22 -11.60 -17.42 12.28
C GLU A 22 -10.21 -17.33 12.93
N ALA A 23 -9.14 -17.62 12.18
CA ALA A 23 -7.75 -17.49 12.66
C ALA A 23 -7.40 -16.04 13.05
N ALA A 24 -7.90 -15.06 12.32
CA ALA A 24 -7.71 -13.63 12.57
C ALA A 24 -8.70 -13.07 13.62
N GLN A 25 -9.59 -13.88 14.17
CA GLN A 25 -10.63 -13.45 15.13
C GLN A 25 -11.47 -12.27 14.60
N GLY A 26 -11.85 -12.33 13.32
CA GLY A 26 -12.63 -11.29 12.66
C GLY A 26 -11.83 -10.02 12.28
N LYS A 27 -10.50 -10.02 12.43
CA LYS A 27 -9.64 -8.85 12.18
C LYS A 27 -9.00 -8.81 10.78
N LEU A 28 -9.37 -9.74 9.89
CA LEU A 28 -8.96 -9.67 8.49
C LEU A 28 -9.80 -8.61 7.78
N ILE A 29 -9.24 -7.43 7.56
CA ILE A 29 -9.91 -6.28 6.95
C ILE A 29 -9.43 -5.99 5.53
N LYS A 30 -8.26 -6.52 5.14
CA LYS A 30 -7.67 -6.31 3.81
C LYS A 30 -6.93 -7.55 3.37
N LEU A 31 -7.06 -7.88 2.08
CA LEU A 31 -6.34 -8.98 1.43
C LEU A 31 -5.82 -8.54 0.07
N ALA A 32 -4.55 -8.81 -0.23
CA ALA A 32 -3.96 -8.57 -1.54
C ALA A 32 -3.96 -9.86 -2.37
N LEU A 33 -4.26 -9.74 -3.68
CA LEU A 33 -4.29 -10.86 -4.60
C LEU A 33 -3.94 -10.45 -6.05
N ALA A 34 -3.66 -11.46 -6.87
CA ALA A 34 -3.37 -11.32 -8.29
C ALA A 34 -4.64 -11.63 -9.09
N PRO A 35 -5.16 -10.67 -9.89
CA PRO A 35 -6.48 -10.78 -10.52
C PRO A 35 -6.56 -11.80 -11.67
N GLU A 36 -5.44 -12.24 -12.22
CA GLU A 36 -5.39 -13.26 -13.29
C GLU A 36 -5.65 -14.71 -12.79
N ARG A 37 -5.94 -14.89 -11.50
CA ARG A 37 -6.17 -16.22 -10.95
C ARG A 37 -7.60 -16.68 -11.22
N GLU A 38 -7.77 -17.97 -11.55
CA GLU A 38 -9.08 -18.59 -11.75
C GLU A 38 -9.98 -18.47 -10.51
N GLY A 39 -11.25 -18.07 -10.68
CA GLY A 39 -12.23 -17.92 -9.60
C GLY A 39 -12.03 -16.66 -8.75
N VAL A 40 -11.16 -15.74 -9.17
CA VAL A 40 -10.84 -14.54 -8.39
C VAL A 40 -12.01 -13.57 -8.30
N SER A 41 -12.79 -13.40 -9.37
CA SER A 41 -13.92 -12.46 -9.38
C SER A 41 -15.01 -12.87 -8.39
N GLU A 42 -15.36 -14.15 -8.35
CA GLU A 42 -16.32 -14.69 -7.38
C GLU A 42 -15.80 -14.55 -5.94
N PHE A 43 -14.50 -14.78 -5.75
CA PHE A 43 -13.89 -14.57 -4.44
C PHE A 43 -13.93 -13.11 -3.99
N ILE A 44 -13.60 -12.17 -4.88
CA ILE A 44 -13.65 -10.74 -4.58
C ILE A 44 -15.08 -10.34 -4.16
N GLN A 45 -16.08 -10.77 -4.92
CA GLN A 45 -17.48 -10.49 -4.60
C GLN A 45 -17.89 -11.03 -3.22
N GLU A 46 -17.46 -12.23 -2.87
CA GLU A 46 -17.80 -12.82 -1.58
C GLU A 46 -17.03 -12.14 -0.43
N ALA A 47 -15.74 -11.87 -0.61
CA ALA A 47 -14.90 -11.21 0.39
C ALA A 47 -15.37 -9.78 0.70
N THR A 48 -15.74 -9.03 -0.33
CA THR A 48 -16.22 -7.64 -0.17
C THR A 48 -17.59 -7.59 0.52
N LYS A 49 -18.50 -8.55 0.27
CA LYS A 49 -19.77 -8.68 1.03
C LYS A 49 -19.53 -8.90 2.53
N GLN A 50 -18.42 -9.52 2.90
CA GLN A 50 -18.02 -9.75 4.29
C GLN A 50 -17.20 -8.58 4.88
N GLY A 51 -17.07 -7.45 4.16
CA GLY A 51 -16.38 -6.26 4.62
C GLY A 51 -14.86 -6.33 4.49
N VAL A 52 -14.31 -7.29 3.71
CA VAL A 52 -12.87 -7.36 3.44
C VAL A 52 -12.53 -6.53 2.22
N THR A 53 -11.66 -5.54 2.40
CA THR A 53 -11.09 -4.77 1.29
C THR A 53 -10.16 -5.62 0.45
N ILE A 54 -10.38 -5.67 -0.86
CA ILE A 54 -9.50 -6.38 -1.78
C ILE A 54 -8.55 -5.41 -2.47
N ALA A 55 -7.26 -5.74 -2.39
CA ALA A 55 -6.18 -5.02 -3.03
C ALA A 55 -5.54 -5.85 -4.15
N LEU A 56 -5.19 -5.22 -5.27
CA LEU A 56 -4.60 -5.85 -6.44
C LEU A 56 -3.11 -5.50 -6.54
N GLY A 57 -2.26 -6.51 -6.70
CA GLY A 57 -0.83 -6.30 -6.86
C GLY A 57 -0.05 -7.60 -7.01
N HIS A 58 1.27 -7.51 -7.18
CA HIS A 58 2.17 -8.63 -7.44
C HIS A 58 1.67 -9.55 -8.57
N SER A 59 1.30 -8.95 -9.69
CA SER A 59 0.56 -9.61 -10.75
C SER A 59 1.03 -9.18 -12.13
N ASN A 60 0.96 -10.11 -13.07
CA ASN A 60 1.17 -9.85 -14.50
C ASN A 60 -0.15 -9.82 -15.28
N ALA A 61 -1.26 -9.50 -14.60
CA ALA A 61 -2.58 -9.42 -15.22
C ALA A 61 -2.63 -8.41 -16.37
N THR A 62 -3.49 -8.68 -17.35
CA THR A 62 -3.85 -7.72 -18.39
C THR A 62 -4.70 -6.59 -17.80
N TYR A 63 -4.93 -5.57 -18.61
CA TYR A 63 -5.86 -4.48 -18.28
C TYR A 63 -7.27 -5.03 -18.01
N GLU A 64 -7.76 -5.91 -18.87
CA GLU A 64 -9.10 -6.49 -18.80
C GLU A 64 -9.30 -7.35 -17.55
N GLU A 65 -8.31 -8.20 -17.21
CA GLU A 65 -8.33 -9.01 -15.98
C GLU A 65 -8.33 -8.13 -14.72
N ALA A 66 -7.55 -7.06 -14.73
CA ALA A 66 -7.49 -6.12 -13.62
C ALA A 66 -8.80 -5.32 -13.48
N MET A 67 -9.39 -4.85 -14.57
CA MET A 67 -10.67 -4.13 -14.55
C MET A 67 -11.83 -5.04 -14.14
N ALA A 68 -11.86 -6.30 -14.58
CA ALA A 68 -12.85 -7.28 -14.11
C ALA A 68 -12.79 -7.48 -12.60
N ALA A 69 -11.58 -7.46 -12.00
CA ALA A 69 -11.43 -7.52 -10.55
C ALA A 69 -11.93 -6.25 -9.84
N VAL A 70 -11.75 -5.07 -10.44
CA VAL A 70 -12.33 -3.82 -9.93
C VAL A 70 -13.85 -3.87 -9.99
N GLU A 71 -14.44 -4.30 -11.12
CA GLU A 71 -15.88 -4.48 -11.27
C GLU A 71 -16.45 -5.50 -10.26
N ALA A 72 -15.66 -6.52 -9.90
CA ALA A 72 -16.04 -7.49 -8.87
C ALA A 72 -15.97 -6.91 -7.43
N GLY A 73 -15.35 -5.75 -7.23
CA GLY A 73 -15.31 -5.03 -5.95
C GLY A 73 -13.91 -4.79 -5.36
N ALA A 74 -12.84 -5.10 -6.09
CA ALA A 74 -11.49 -4.69 -5.64
C ALA A 74 -11.35 -3.16 -5.68
N SER A 75 -10.77 -2.57 -4.63
CA SER A 75 -10.79 -1.12 -4.43
C SER A 75 -9.43 -0.50 -4.10
N VAL A 76 -8.36 -1.30 -4.02
CA VAL A 76 -7.01 -0.83 -3.70
C VAL A 76 -5.99 -1.42 -4.68
N TRP A 77 -4.99 -0.63 -5.04
CA TRP A 77 -3.81 -1.06 -5.80
C TRP A 77 -2.59 -1.03 -4.89
N VAL A 78 -1.96 -2.19 -4.67
CA VAL A 78 -0.79 -2.34 -3.80
C VAL A 78 0.43 -1.70 -4.47
N HIS A 79 1.13 -0.80 -3.76
CA HIS A 79 2.38 -0.15 -4.21
C HIS A 79 2.49 0.04 -5.74
N VAL A 80 1.58 0.83 -6.30
CA VAL A 80 1.43 1.05 -7.75
C VAL A 80 2.79 1.19 -8.46
N TYR A 81 2.90 0.60 -9.64
CA TYR A 81 4.09 0.37 -10.47
C TYR A 81 4.90 -0.87 -10.10
N ASN A 82 5.03 -1.21 -8.81
CA ASN A 82 5.94 -2.24 -8.35
C ASN A 82 5.28 -3.62 -8.42
N GLY A 83 5.98 -4.60 -9.00
CA GLY A 83 5.42 -5.96 -9.16
C GLY A 83 4.12 -6.00 -9.97
N MET A 84 3.92 -5.07 -10.90
CA MET A 84 2.75 -4.96 -11.77
C MET A 84 3.15 -5.01 -13.24
N ARG A 85 2.25 -5.54 -14.11
CA ARG A 85 2.38 -5.35 -15.56
C ARG A 85 2.34 -3.86 -15.87
N GLY A 86 3.40 -3.35 -16.52
CA GLY A 86 3.59 -1.94 -16.82
C GLY A 86 2.62 -1.41 -17.88
N PHE A 87 2.54 -0.08 -17.98
CA PHE A 87 1.72 0.62 -18.95
C PHE A 87 2.43 0.75 -20.30
N THR A 88 1.77 0.32 -21.37
CA THR A 88 2.10 0.70 -22.75
C THR A 88 0.85 1.15 -23.48
N HIS A 89 1.02 1.86 -24.63
CA HIS A 89 -0.11 2.39 -25.40
C HIS A 89 -0.95 1.33 -26.13
N ARG A 90 -0.51 0.07 -26.18
CA ARG A 90 -1.25 -1.08 -26.76
C ARG A 90 -1.59 -2.14 -25.73
N GLU A 91 -0.97 -2.10 -24.58
CA GLU A 91 -1.18 -3.00 -23.45
C GLU A 91 -1.06 -2.17 -22.17
N PRO A 92 -2.16 -1.58 -21.67
CA PRO A 92 -2.11 -0.71 -20.50
C PRO A 92 -1.74 -1.44 -19.20
N GLY A 93 -1.99 -2.75 -19.15
CA GLY A 93 -1.66 -3.60 -18.02
C GLY A 93 -2.31 -3.16 -16.71
N MET A 94 -1.78 -3.64 -15.61
CA MET A 94 -2.29 -3.28 -14.27
C MET A 94 -2.10 -1.80 -13.93
N VAL A 95 -0.98 -1.20 -14.38
CA VAL A 95 -0.73 0.22 -14.12
C VAL A 95 -1.76 1.08 -14.86
N GLY A 96 -2.14 0.72 -16.10
CA GLY A 96 -3.20 1.40 -16.84
C GLY A 96 -4.55 1.24 -16.19
N ALA A 97 -4.90 0.05 -15.72
CA ALA A 97 -6.14 -0.20 -14.97
C ALA A 97 -6.20 0.62 -13.67
N ALA A 98 -5.07 0.74 -12.95
CA ALA A 98 -4.99 1.60 -11.77
C ALA A 98 -5.26 3.08 -12.10
N PHE A 99 -4.80 3.56 -13.26
CA PHE A 99 -5.06 4.93 -13.70
C PHE A 99 -6.50 5.17 -14.13
N ASP A 100 -7.14 4.16 -14.74
CA ASP A 100 -8.49 4.25 -15.33
C ASP A 100 -9.62 3.88 -14.36
N SER A 101 -9.32 3.65 -13.09
CA SER A 101 -10.27 3.36 -12.00
C SER A 101 -10.22 4.43 -10.90
N PRO A 102 -10.73 5.65 -11.14
CA PRO A 102 -10.58 6.81 -10.24
C PRO A 102 -11.23 6.60 -8.86
N GLU A 103 -12.19 5.71 -8.73
CA GLU A 103 -12.88 5.34 -7.48
C GLU A 103 -12.02 4.51 -6.53
N THR A 104 -10.96 3.88 -7.04
CA THR A 104 -10.05 3.03 -6.26
C THR A 104 -8.89 3.83 -5.65
N ILE A 105 -8.23 3.28 -4.65
CA ILE A 105 -7.07 3.92 -3.99
C ILE A 105 -5.78 3.24 -4.43
N GLY A 106 -4.80 4.04 -4.89
CA GLY A 106 -3.46 3.57 -5.20
C GLY A 106 -2.50 3.77 -4.03
N GLU A 107 -1.84 2.71 -3.58
CA GLU A 107 -0.75 2.83 -2.62
C GLU A 107 0.53 3.29 -3.30
N LEU A 108 1.29 4.17 -2.67
CA LEU A 108 2.51 4.75 -3.20
C LEU A 108 3.66 4.70 -2.20
N ILE A 109 4.78 4.10 -2.58
CA ILE A 109 6.06 4.18 -1.87
C ILE A 109 6.81 5.40 -2.42
N ALA A 110 6.83 6.50 -1.67
CA ALA A 110 7.42 7.76 -2.09
C ALA A 110 8.86 7.92 -1.56
N ASP A 111 9.73 6.95 -1.84
CA ASP A 111 11.15 6.95 -1.43
C ASP A 111 12.10 7.44 -2.53
N GLY A 112 11.60 7.65 -3.76
CA GLY A 112 12.42 8.03 -4.92
C GLY A 112 13.16 6.86 -5.58
N HIS A 113 13.08 5.66 -5.00
CA HIS A 113 13.70 4.43 -5.51
C HIS A 113 12.67 3.48 -6.13
N HIS A 114 11.56 3.22 -5.44
CA HIS A 114 10.43 2.43 -5.94
C HIS A 114 9.63 3.16 -7.00
N ALA A 115 9.47 4.47 -6.84
CA ALA A 115 8.87 5.35 -7.82
C ALA A 115 9.62 6.69 -7.84
N VAL A 116 10.16 7.06 -8.99
CA VAL A 116 10.80 8.38 -9.16
C VAL A 116 9.76 9.51 -9.07
N PRO A 117 10.16 10.75 -8.71
CA PRO A 117 9.20 11.85 -8.54
C PRO A 117 8.26 12.08 -9.72
N ALA A 118 8.74 11.86 -10.95
CA ALA A 118 7.92 11.98 -12.16
C ALA A 118 6.79 10.92 -12.21
N ALA A 119 7.06 9.68 -11.82
CA ALA A 119 6.06 8.62 -11.74
C ALA A 119 5.06 8.88 -10.61
N CYS A 120 5.53 9.32 -9.44
CA CYS A 120 4.67 9.76 -8.33
C CYS A 120 3.70 10.87 -8.79
N LYS A 121 4.22 11.86 -9.53
CA LYS A 121 3.41 12.95 -10.10
C LYS A 121 2.31 12.46 -11.03
N VAL A 122 2.61 11.46 -11.89
CA VAL A 122 1.61 10.88 -12.80
C VAL A 122 0.51 10.21 -12.00
N LEU A 123 0.85 9.34 -11.05
CA LEU A 123 -0.14 8.66 -10.21
C LEU A 123 -1.04 9.64 -9.45
N ILE A 124 -0.42 10.65 -8.78
CA ILE A 124 -1.17 11.65 -8.02
C ILE A 124 -2.09 12.48 -8.93
N LYS A 125 -1.69 12.76 -10.16
CA LYS A 125 -2.54 13.47 -11.11
C LYS A 125 -3.74 12.64 -11.57
N GLN A 126 -3.54 11.33 -11.80
CA GLN A 126 -4.60 10.44 -12.26
C GLN A 126 -5.62 10.14 -11.16
N LYS A 127 -5.13 9.92 -9.94
CA LYS A 127 -5.99 9.49 -8.82
C LYS A 127 -6.37 10.63 -7.87
N THR A 128 -5.84 11.83 -8.05
CA THR A 128 -5.88 12.94 -7.08
C THR A 128 -5.23 12.58 -5.73
N PRO A 129 -4.87 13.53 -4.87
CA PRO A 129 -4.33 13.22 -3.54
C PRO A 129 -5.27 12.36 -2.67
N GLN A 130 -6.58 12.46 -2.88
CA GLN A 130 -7.61 11.70 -2.16
C GLN A 130 -7.70 10.23 -2.59
N GLY A 131 -7.15 9.89 -3.73
CA GLY A 131 -7.08 8.53 -4.26
C GLY A 131 -5.69 7.88 -4.15
N VAL A 132 -4.74 8.52 -3.42
CA VAL A 132 -3.39 7.96 -3.20
C VAL A 132 -3.10 7.84 -1.71
N ALA A 133 -2.81 6.62 -1.25
CA ALA A 133 -2.34 6.35 0.11
C ALA A 133 -0.81 6.22 0.11
N LEU A 134 -0.12 7.04 0.90
CA LEU A 134 1.32 6.86 1.15
C LEU A 134 1.53 5.64 2.04
N ILE A 135 2.41 4.76 1.61
CA ILE A 135 2.83 3.57 2.35
C ILE A 135 4.36 3.48 2.38
N THR A 136 4.87 2.67 3.27
CA THR A 136 6.31 2.43 3.36
C THR A 136 6.74 1.14 2.68
N ASP A 137 5.95 0.08 2.76
CA ASP A 137 6.39 -1.29 2.45
C ASP A 137 7.72 -1.62 3.14
N CYS A 138 7.86 -1.15 4.40
CA CYS A 138 9.10 -1.19 5.14
C CYS A 138 9.39 -2.60 5.65
N MET A 139 10.58 -3.09 5.34
CA MET A 139 11.08 -4.35 5.88
C MET A 139 11.68 -4.18 7.29
N SER A 140 12.08 -5.29 7.92
CA SER A 140 12.60 -5.31 9.28
C SER A 140 13.91 -4.52 9.52
N ALA A 141 14.57 -4.06 8.47
CA ALA A 141 15.75 -3.19 8.52
C ALA A 141 15.42 -1.70 8.63
N GLY A 142 14.14 -1.30 8.51
CA GLY A 142 13.75 0.11 8.64
C GLY A 142 14.16 0.69 9.98
N GLY A 143 14.85 1.85 9.95
CA GLY A 143 15.38 2.52 11.12
C GLY A 143 16.62 1.86 11.74
N ARG A 144 17.24 0.90 11.05
CA ARG A 144 18.48 0.22 11.46
C ARG A 144 19.67 0.68 10.61
N PRO A 145 20.92 0.47 11.06
CA PRO A 145 22.11 0.78 10.26
C PRO A 145 22.17 0.02 8.94
N ASP A 146 22.94 0.54 7.99
CA ASP A 146 23.28 -0.17 6.76
C ASP A 146 23.96 -1.52 7.10
N GLY A 147 23.75 -2.53 6.25
CA GLY A 147 24.32 -3.86 6.46
C GLY A 147 23.47 -4.99 5.91
N ASP A 148 23.75 -6.19 6.38
CA ASP A 148 23.13 -7.43 5.94
C ASP A 148 21.88 -7.77 6.74
N TYR A 149 20.79 -8.10 6.02
CA TYR A 149 19.50 -8.47 6.60
C TYR A 149 18.88 -9.65 5.86
N ILE A 150 17.72 -10.10 6.32
CA ILE A 150 16.95 -11.18 5.71
C ILE A 150 15.51 -10.74 5.57
N LEU A 151 14.93 -10.93 4.39
CA LEU A 151 13.51 -10.78 4.11
C LEU A 151 12.91 -12.16 3.82
N GLY A 152 12.19 -12.73 4.79
CA GLY A 152 11.78 -14.13 4.73
C GLY A 152 13.00 -15.05 4.74
N GLU A 153 13.30 -15.69 3.60
CA GLU A 153 14.49 -16.56 3.40
C GLU A 153 15.53 -15.89 2.48
N LEU A 154 15.26 -14.67 2.00
CA LEU A 154 16.08 -14.00 1.00
C LEU A 154 17.11 -13.08 1.68
N PRO A 155 18.42 -13.25 1.40
CA PRO A 155 19.45 -12.34 1.85
C PRO A 155 19.28 -10.95 1.19
N VAL A 156 19.33 -9.92 2.01
CA VAL A 156 19.18 -8.51 1.61
C VAL A 156 20.38 -7.72 2.09
N ILE A 157 20.84 -6.78 1.29
CA ILE A 157 21.79 -5.72 1.68
C ILE A 157 21.03 -4.39 1.78
N VAL A 158 21.24 -3.67 2.88
CA VAL A 158 20.78 -2.29 3.05
C VAL A 158 21.97 -1.37 2.90
N GLU A 159 21.91 -0.50 1.93
CA GLU A 159 22.93 0.52 1.66
C GLU A 159 22.33 1.68 0.85
N ASN A 160 22.90 2.87 1.04
CA ASN A 160 22.53 4.06 0.26
C ASN A 160 21.01 4.33 0.22
N GLY A 161 20.31 4.11 1.35
CA GLY A 161 18.87 4.37 1.46
C GLY A 161 17.96 3.32 0.80
N THR A 162 18.51 2.18 0.35
CA THR A 162 17.75 1.11 -0.31
C THR A 162 18.00 -0.25 0.34
N ALA A 163 16.97 -1.11 0.30
CA ALA A 163 17.08 -2.53 0.59
C ALA A 163 17.02 -3.32 -0.73
N ARG A 164 18.01 -4.17 -0.98
CA ARG A 164 18.11 -4.94 -2.23
C ARG A 164 18.42 -6.40 -1.96
N LEU A 165 17.84 -7.28 -2.76
CA LEU A 165 18.24 -8.69 -2.77
C LEU A 165 19.73 -8.78 -3.13
N LYS A 166 20.50 -9.56 -2.36
CA LYS A 166 21.91 -9.83 -2.69
C LYS A 166 22.07 -10.57 -4.01
N GLU A 167 21.10 -11.40 -4.37
CA GLU A 167 21.01 -12.05 -5.66
C GLU A 167 20.09 -11.24 -6.58
N GLY A 168 20.58 -10.81 -7.73
CA GLY A 168 19.81 -10.07 -8.74
C GLY A 168 19.65 -8.58 -8.49
N GLY A 169 19.95 -8.04 -7.30
CA GLY A 169 19.97 -6.60 -7.01
C GLY A 169 18.62 -5.87 -7.02
N ASN A 170 17.50 -6.61 -7.12
CA ASN A 170 16.15 -6.04 -7.10
C ASN A 170 15.83 -5.42 -5.75
N LEU A 171 15.01 -4.37 -5.72
CA LEU A 171 14.46 -3.82 -4.48
C LEU A 171 13.69 -4.91 -3.70
N ALA A 172 13.81 -4.90 -2.39
CA ALA A 172 13.30 -5.94 -1.49
C ALA A 172 12.58 -5.30 -0.29
N GLY A 173 11.38 -4.79 -0.51
CA GLY A 173 10.74 -3.86 0.39
C GLY A 173 11.52 -2.54 0.51
N SER A 174 11.10 -1.67 1.39
CA SER A 174 11.78 -0.40 1.63
C SER A 174 12.39 -0.30 3.04
N ILE A 175 13.13 0.77 3.28
CA ILE A 175 13.51 1.24 4.61
C ILE A 175 12.92 2.63 4.90
N LEU A 176 11.97 3.06 4.07
CA LEU A 176 11.29 4.34 4.18
C LEU A 176 10.56 4.46 5.51
N GLN A 177 10.70 5.58 6.19
CA GLN A 177 9.79 5.97 7.27
C GLN A 177 8.65 6.81 6.68
N LEU A 178 7.42 6.60 7.15
CA LEU A 178 6.24 7.26 6.55
C LEU A 178 6.34 8.79 6.57
N LYS A 179 6.91 9.37 7.64
CA LYS A 179 7.16 10.82 7.74
C LYS A 179 8.05 11.36 6.59
N ASP A 180 9.03 10.54 6.15
CA ASP A 180 9.92 10.92 5.06
C ASP A 180 9.18 10.86 3.71
N GLY A 181 8.30 9.88 3.52
CA GLY A 181 7.41 9.83 2.36
C GLY A 181 6.48 11.04 2.26
N VAL A 182 5.93 11.50 3.39
CA VAL A 182 5.15 12.75 3.47
C VAL A 182 6.00 13.95 3.05
N LYS A 183 7.21 14.06 3.62
CA LYS A 183 8.14 15.15 3.30
C LYS A 183 8.55 15.13 1.83
N HIS A 184 8.88 13.96 1.27
CA HIS A 184 9.30 13.83 -0.12
C HIS A 184 8.26 14.35 -1.12
N VAL A 185 6.99 13.98 -0.98
CA VAL A 185 5.96 14.44 -1.93
C VAL A 185 5.71 15.94 -1.86
N VAL A 186 5.97 16.58 -0.71
CA VAL A 186 5.93 18.02 -0.53
C VAL A 186 7.18 18.68 -1.14
N ASP A 187 8.38 18.21 -0.80
CA ASP A 187 9.65 18.76 -1.28
C ASP A 187 9.77 18.64 -2.82
N TRP A 188 9.20 17.58 -3.42
CA TRP A 188 9.11 17.44 -4.87
C TRP A 188 8.05 18.36 -5.51
N GLY A 189 7.31 19.13 -4.72
CA GLY A 189 6.27 20.05 -5.22
C GLY A 189 5.07 19.34 -5.85
N LEU A 190 4.77 18.11 -5.44
CA LEU A 190 3.69 17.31 -6.00
C LEU A 190 2.33 17.63 -5.36
N VAL A 191 2.34 17.94 -4.08
CA VAL A 191 1.14 18.22 -3.27
C VAL A 191 1.44 19.26 -2.19
N THR A 192 0.40 19.83 -1.61
CA THR A 192 0.53 20.68 -0.40
C THR A 192 0.76 19.82 0.85
N VAL A 193 1.26 20.41 1.94
CA VAL A 193 1.43 19.73 3.24
C VAL A 193 0.12 19.09 3.70
N ALA A 194 -1.00 19.79 3.62
CA ALA A 194 -2.30 19.26 4.02
C ALA A 194 -2.71 18.03 3.21
N GLN A 195 -2.46 18.03 1.89
CA GLN A 195 -2.72 16.87 1.03
C GLN A 195 -1.81 15.70 1.37
N ALA A 196 -0.50 15.94 1.58
CA ALA A 196 0.44 14.89 1.96
C ALA A 196 0.07 14.22 3.29
N LEU A 197 -0.37 15.01 4.28
CA LEU A 197 -0.87 14.48 5.55
C LEU A 197 -2.14 13.64 5.35
N GLN A 198 -3.09 14.08 4.52
CA GLN A 198 -4.28 13.29 4.18
C GLN A 198 -3.91 11.96 3.53
N MET A 199 -2.97 11.97 2.59
CA MET A 199 -2.46 10.76 1.92
C MET A 199 -1.81 9.76 2.90
N ALA A 200 -1.34 10.20 4.05
CA ALA A 200 -0.73 9.37 5.09
C ALA A 200 -1.67 9.02 6.26
N THR A 201 -2.90 9.57 6.29
CA THR A 201 -3.83 9.43 7.43
C THR A 201 -5.24 9.05 7.00
N SER A 202 -6.06 10.02 6.59
CA SER A 202 -7.47 9.80 6.27
C SER A 202 -7.68 8.93 5.01
N VAL A 203 -6.79 9.04 4.02
CA VAL A 203 -6.89 8.23 2.79
C VAL A 203 -6.63 6.74 3.09
N PRO A 204 -5.53 6.32 3.76
CA PRO A 204 -5.36 4.91 4.11
C PRO A 204 -6.43 4.40 5.08
N ALA A 205 -6.94 5.21 6.02
CA ALA A 205 -8.06 4.82 6.88
C ALA A 205 -9.32 4.51 6.03
N LYS A 206 -9.66 5.39 5.09
CA LYS A 206 -10.77 5.19 4.16
C LYS A 206 -10.57 3.96 3.27
N SER A 207 -9.34 3.66 2.84
CA SER A 207 -9.06 2.51 1.96
C SER A 207 -9.47 1.17 2.54
N VAL A 208 -9.63 1.07 3.86
CA VAL A 208 -10.00 -0.14 4.60
C VAL A 208 -11.27 0.03 5.46
N GLY A 209 -12.05 1.11 5.24
CA GLY A 209 -13.30 1.36 5.95
C GLY A 209 -13.15 1.78 7.41
N LEU A 210 -11.98 2.31 7.81
CA LEU A 210 -11.70 2.74 9.18
C LEU A 210 -11.78 4.27 9.40
N GLU A 211 -12.28 5.04 8.44
CA GLU A 211 -12.36 6.51 8.49
C GLU A 211 -13.22 7.06 9.63
N ASN A 212 -14.09 6.21 10.18
CA ASN A 212 -14.92 6.55 11.35
C ASN A 212 -14.26 6.14 12.69
N THR A 213 -13.08 5.53 12.66
CA THR A 213 -12.35 5.07 13.86
C THR A 213 -10.98 5.70 14.00
N CYS A 214 -10.33 6.09 12.89
CA CYS A 214 -8.99 6.69 12.88
C CYS A 214 -8.76 7.57 11.65
N GLY A 215 -7.54 8.12 11.52
CA GLY A 215 -7.10 8.90 10.35
C GLY A 215 -7.52 10.37 10.37
N SER A 216 -8.18 10.85 11.42
CA SER A 216 -8.60 12.25 11.56
C SER A 216 -8.62 12.67 13.02
N LEU A 217 -8.32 13.95 13.29
CA LEU A 217 -8.52 14.57 14.60
C LEU A 217 -9.96 15.10 14.69
N LYS A 218 -10.86 14.32 15.29
CA LYS A 218 -12.27 14.67 15.50
C LYS A 218 -12.70 14.28 16.91
N ALA A 219 -13.63 15.06 17.49
CA ALA A 219 -14.24 14.69 18.76
C ALA A 219 -14.89 13.31 18.68
N GLY A 220 -14.61 12.45 19.66
CA GLY A 220 -15.10 11.08 19.73
C GLY A 220 -14.18 10.01 19.09
N LEU A 221 -13.12 10.39 18.38
CA LEU A 221 -12.08 9.49 17.93
C LEU A 221 -10.92 9.42 18.92
N PRO A 222 -10.12 8.34 18.90
CA PRO A 222 -8.87 8.26 19.64
C PRO A 222 -7.95 9.45 19.32
N ALA A 223 -7.30 9.99 20.36
CA ALA A 223 -6.38 11.11 20.21
C ALA A 223 -4.98 10.60 19.79
N ASP A 224 -4.92 9.98 18.61
CA ASP A 224 -3.70 9.50 17.96
C ASP A 224 -3.21 10.59 16.99
N PHE A 225 -2.08 11.21 17.31
CA PHE A 225 -1.53 12.27 16.48
C PHE A 225 -0.02 12.41 16.64
N ILE A 226 0.60 13.05 15.66
CA ILE A 226 1.99 13.46 15.68
C ILE A 226 2.10 14.96 15.67
N VAL A 227 3.20 15.49 16.21
CA VAL A 227 3.59 16.89 16.11
C VAL A 227 4.79 16.98 15.19
N LEU A 228 4.68 17.82 14.17
CA LEU A 228 5.73 18.12 13.22
C LEU A 228 6.12 19.59 13.36
N ASP A 229 7.39 19.92 13.12
CA ASP A 229 7.82 21.30 12.95
C ASP A 229 7.58 21.83 11.54
N ASP A 230 7.95 23.09 11.27
CA ASP A 230 7.79 23.74 9.96
C ASP A 230 8.57 23.04 8.82
N SER A 231 9.59 22.25 9.17
CA SER A 231 10.37 21.42 8.23
C SER A 231 9.80 20.03 8.03
N LEU A 232 8.64 19.73 8.63
CA LEU A 232 7.99 18.41 8.68
C LEU A 232 8.80 17.34 9.44
N ASP A 233 9.70 17.76 10.31
CA ASP A 233 10.43 16.84 11.19
C ASP A 233 9.58 16.48 12.40
N LEU A 234 9.55 15.19 12.73
CA LEU A 234 8.78 14.66 13.86
C LEU A 234 9.31 15.18 15.19
N GLN A 235 8.47 15.81 16.00
CA GLN A 235 8.78 16.35 17.32
C GLN A 235 8.17 15.50 18.42
N ALA A 236 6.94 14.96 18.25
CA ALA A 236 6.31 14.11 19.24
C ALA A 236 5.27 13.19 18.63
N THR A 237 5.00 12.07 19.31
CA THR A 237 3.92 11.12 18.95
C THR A 237 3.03 10.89 20.17
N TYR A 238 1.71 10.96 19.94
CA TYR A 238 0.68 10.71 20.93
C TYR A 238 -0.19 9.53 20.49
N VAL A 239 -0.49 8.64 21.43
CA VAL A 239 -1.39 7.50 21.25
C VAL A 239 -2.43 7.55 22.37
N ASP A 240 -3.70 7.59 22.00
CA ASP A 240 -4.83 7.72 22.93
C ASP A 240 -4.65 8.93 23.89
N GLY A 241 -4.15 10.04 23.34
CA GLY A 241 -3.87 11.28 24.09
C GLY A 241 -2.63 11.21 25.00
N ARG A 242 -1.91 10.11 25.04
CA ARG A 242 -0.70 9.95 25.85
C ARG A 242 0.52 10.13 25.00
N LYS A 243 1.47 10.95 25.49
CA LYS A 243 2.76 11.11 24.81
C LYS A 243 3.54 9.81 24.83
N GLY A 244 3.75 9.20 23.67
CA GLY A 244 4.52 7.97 23.52
C GLY A 244 6.01 8.22 23.19
N TRP A 245 6.29 9.36 22.51
CA TRP A 245 7.65 9.72 22.11
C TRP A 245 7.78 11.24 21.94
N GLU A 246 8.97 11.77 22.19
CA GLU A 246 9.37 13.17 21.99
C GLU A 246 10.85 13.23 21.60
N LYS A 247 11.20 14.16 20.69
CA LYS A 247 12.58 14.39 20.20
C LYS A 247 13.44 15.06 21.28
#